data_aa9a2cace194c55c251b983b49ae1214
#
_entry.id   aa9a2cace194c55c251b983b49ae1214
#
_cell.length_a   1.000
_cell.length_b   1.000
_cell.length_c   1.000
_cell.angle_alpha   90.00
_cell.angle_beta   90.00
_cell.angle_gamma   90.00
#
_symmetry.space_group_name_H-M   'P 1'
#
loop_
_entity.id
_entity.type
_entity.pdbx_description
1 polymer ?
#
loop_
_entity_poly.entity_id
_entity_poly.type
_entity_poly.pdbx_seq_one_letter_code
_entity_poly.pdbx_strand_id
1 'polypeptide(L)'
;EEVRRTLMSQYGEEKLYSGGLSVRTTLDPRLQQIGRQALIDGLVDFDRKKGWRGPVSRIDTAGDWGVALGGIETPSDMAPWRLGVVLEAQKTKAVVGLKPSRLQNGSLATEREAVEVAYDEIKWARSSSKKDNKSVGDILAVGDVIYVAPKDPANLSGAWMLMQIPEVGGGLVAMDPNTGRVLAVVGGFSFAMSQFDRAIQARRQPGSSFKPLVYA
;
A
#
# COMPACT_ATOMS: atom_id res chain seq x y z
N GLU A 1 -12.87 5.47 10.61
CA GLU A 1 -12.88 4.66 11.86
C GLU A 1 -12.77 5.55 13.10
N GLU A 2 -11.93 6.58 13.12
CA GLU A 2 -11.79 7.47 14.28
C GLU A 2 -13.08 8.24 14.60
N VAL A 3 -13.72 8.80 13.57
CA VAL A 3 -15.04 9.44 13.71
C VAL A 3 -16.06 8.47 14.28
N ARG A 4 -16.09 7.23 13.81
CA ARG A 4 -16.98 6.19 14.34
C ARG A 4 -16.70 5.91 15.82
N ARG A 5 -15.43 5.78 16.22
CA ARG A 5 -15.04 5.56 17.62
C ARG A 5 -15.46 6.72 18.52
N THR A 6 -15.23 7.95 18.06
CA THR A 6 -15.63 9.14 18.79
C THR A 6 -17.15 9.19 19.00
N LEU A 7 -17.92 8.95 17.93
CA LEU A 7 -19.38 8.94 18.00
C LEU A 7 -19.91 7.79 18.85
N MET A 8 -19.30 6.61 18.74
CA MET A 8 -19.64 5.46 19.60
C MET A 8 -19.47 5.81 21.08
N SER A 9 -18.35 6.46 21.42
CA SER A 9 -18.06 6.87 22.80
C SER A 9 -19.03 7.95 23.31
N GLN A 10 -19.47 8.87 22.44
CA GLN A 10 -20.34 9.98 22.83
C GLN A 10 -21.83 9.63 22.85
N TYR A 11 -22.29 8.82 21.92
CA TYR A 11 -23.71 8.58 21.69
C TYR A 11 -24.15 7.13 21.91
N GLY A 12 -23.20 6.20 22.00
CA GLY A 12 -23.48 4.76 22.09
C GLY A 12 -23.87 4.14 20.76
N GLU A 13 -23.93 2.81 20.75
CA GLU A 13 -24.13 2.00 19.56
C GLU A 13 -25.51 2.21 18.92
N GLU A 14 -26.56 2.22 19.72
CA GLU A 14 -27.95 2.38 19.27
C GLU A 14 -28.15 3.70 18.50
N LYS A 15 -27.70 4.83 19.10
CA LYS A 15 -27.81 6.14 18.42
C LYS A 15 -26.91 6.24 17.20
N LEU A 16 -25.73 5.61 17.20
CA LEU A 16 -24.82 5.64 16.09
C LEU A 16 -25.39 4.95 14.85
N TYR A 17 -26.00 3.79 15.02
CA TYR A 17 -26.46 2.98 13.88
C TYR A 17 -27.96 3.13 13.55
N SER A 18 -28.77 3.51 14.53
CA SER A 18 -30.23 3.60 14.37
C SER A 18 -30.80 5.00 14.61
N GLY A 19 -29.99 5.92 15.13
CA GLY A 19 -30.45 7.25 15.55
C GLY A 19 -30.53 8.30 14.43
N GLY A 20 -30.24 7.96 13.18
CA GLY A 20 -30.33 8.89 12.03
C GLY A 20 -29.36 10.07 12.12
N LEU A 21 -28.17 9.88 12.69
CA LEU A 21 -27.18 10.94 12.87
C LEU A 21 -26.65 11.46 11.53
N SER A 22 -26.66 12.78 11.35
CA SER A 22 -25.93 13.46 10.27
C SER A 22 -24.61 14.02 10.82
N VAL A 23 -23.49 13.53 10.31
CA VAL A 23 -22.15 13.87 10.82
C VAL A 23 -21.37 14.66 9.78
N ARG A 24 -20.99 15.90 10.13
CA ARG A 24 -20.11 16.72 9.30
C ARG A 24 -18.74 16.83 9.99
N THR A 25 -17.70 16.42 9.29
CA THR A 25 -16.30 16.56 9.74
C THR A 25 -15.62 17.77 9.11
N THR A 26 -14.42 18.10 9.57
CA THR A 26 -13.57 19.14 9.00
C THR A 26 -12.62 18.60 7.91
N LEU A 27 -12.67 17.30 7.63
CA LEU A 27 -11.81 16.66 6.64
C LEU A 27 -12.08 17.23 5.24
N ASP A 28 -11.00 17.60 4.55
CA ASP A 28 -10.99 17.95 3.14
C ASP A 28 -10.64 16.70 2.32
N PRO A 29 -11.53 16.20 1.45
CA PRO A 29 -11.28 14.97 0.69
C PRO A 29 -10.02 15.04 -0.19
N ARG A 30 -9.72 16.22 -0.75
CA ARG A 30 -8.53 16.43 -1.59
C ARG A 30 -7.26 16.35 -0.74
N LEU A 31 -7.23 17.05 0.40
CA LEU A 31 -6.09 16.99 1.32
C LEU A 31 -5.93 15.60 1.93
N GLN A 32 -7.03 14.91 2.20
CA GLN A 32 -7.00 13.52 2.69
C GLN A 32 -6.33 12.59 1.66
N GLN A 33 -6.65 12.74 0.37
CA GLN A 33 -6.04 11.94 -0.69
C GLN A 33 -4.55 12.27 -0.85
N ILE A 34 -4.19 13.56 -0.86
CA ILE A 34 -2.79 14.01 -0.94
C ILE A 34 -2.00 13.49 0.27
N GLY A 35 -2.55 13.62 1.48
CA GLY A 35 -1.90 13.14 2.70
C GLY A 35 -1.70 11.63 2.71
N ARG A 36 -2.70 10.87 2.24
CA ARG A 36 -2.57 9.41 2.08
C ARG A 36 -1.42 9.06 1.12
N GLN A 37 -1.38 9.68 -0.06
CA GLN A 37 -0.33 9.42 -1.04
C GLN A 37 1.04 9.77 -0.49
N ALA A 38 1.19 10.96 0.11
CA ALA A 38 2.46 11.40 0.69
C ALA A 38 2.97 10.46 1.79
N LEU A 39 2.07 9.94 2.65
CA LEU A 39 2.45 8.96 3.66
C LEU A 39 2.90 7.64 3.03
N ILE A 40 2.14 7.12 2.07
CA ILE A 40 2.47 5.87 1.37
C ILE A 40 3.84 6.00 0.70
N ASP A 41 4.07 7.06 -0.05
CA ASP A 41 5.33 7.30 -0.76
C ASP A 41 6.51 7.38 0.23
N GLY A 42 6.34 8.11 1.32
CA GLY A 42 7.36 8.22 2.35
C GLY A 42 7.68 6.88 3.04
N LEU A 43 6.67 6.06 3.33
CA LEU A 43 6.87 4.73 3.92
C LEU A 43 7.57 3.78 2.94
N VAL A 44 7.17 3.79 1.66
CA VAL A 44 7.77 2.98 0.61
C VAL A 44 9.23 3.37 0.38
N ASP A 45 9.51 4.67 0.28
CA ASP A 45 10.87 5.17 0.08
C ASP A 45 11.80 4.84 1.26
N PHE A 46 11.27 4.93 2.48
CA PHE A 46 12.03 4.54 3.66
C PHE A 46 12.28 3.03 3.70
N ASP A 47 11.27 2.22 3.38
CA ASP A 47 11.34 0.77 3.41
C ASP A 47 12.30 0.22 2.34
N ARG A 48 12.29 0.80 1.14
CA ARG A 48 13.24 0.47 0.05
C ARG A 48 14.70 0.62 0.47
N LYS A 49 15.01 1.59 1.33
CA LYS A 49 16.38 1.77 1.89
C LYS A 49 16.79 0.64 2.83
N LYS A 50 15.83 -0.13 3.37
CA LYS A 50 16.09 -1.33 4.18
C LYS A 50 16.39 -2.56 3.32
N GLY A 51 16.07 -2.49 2.03
CA GLY A 51 16.33 -3.54 1.05
C GLY A 51 15.12 -4.43 0.76
N TRP A 52 15.31 -5.30 -0.20
CA TRP A 52 14.31 -6.26 -0.65
C TRP A 52 14.26 -7.47 0.28
N ARG A 53 13.05 -7.87 0.69
CA ARG A 53 12.80 -9.00 1.58
C ARG A 53 12.38 -10.28 0.87
N GLY A 54 12.33 -10.24 -0.46
CA GLY A 54 11.89 -11.37 -1.26
C GLY A 54 10.42 -11.30 -1.68
N PRO A 55 9.96 -12.29 -2.46
CA PRO A 55 8.58 -12.39 -2.91
C PRO A 55 7.62 -12.67 -1.73
N VAL A 56 6.35 -12.33 -1.91
CA VAL A 56 5.27 -12.62 -0.94
C VAL A 56 5.12 -14.13 -0.73
N SER A 57 5.18 -14.88 -1.83
CA SER A 57 5.11 -16.35 -1.87
C SER A 57 5.65 -16.84 -3.21
N ARG A 58 5.57 -18.14 -3.44
CA ARG A 58 5.84 -18.77 -4.75
C ARG A 58 4.70 -19.67 -5.15
N ILE A 59 4.38 -19.68 -6.44
CA ILE A 59 3.40 -20.60 -7.04
C ILE A 59 4.01 -21.30 -8.24
N ASP A 60 3.45 -22.46 -8.56
CA ASP A 60 3.77 -23.14 -9.82
C ASP A 60 3.07 -22.43 -10.98
N THR A 61 3.81 -22.20 -12.05
CA THR A 61 3.33 -21.54 -13.27
C THR A 61 3.09 -22.52 -14.42
N ALA A 62 3.33 -23.81 -14.21
CA ALA A 62 3.10 -24.85 -15.25
C ALA A 62 1.61 -25.04 -15.58
N GLY A 63 0.72 -24.75 -14.62
CA GLY A 63 -0.74 -24.79 -14.81
C GLY A 63 -1.34 -23.40 -15.02
N ASP A 64 -2.63 -23.25 -14.71
CA ASP A 64 -3.28 -21.93 -14.73
C ASP A 64 -2.83 -21.11 -13.52
N TRP A 65 -1.77 -20.34 -13.72
CA TRP A 65 -1.24 -19.43 -12.70
C TRP A 65 -2.27 -18.43 -12.19
N GLY A 66 -3.26 -18.05 -13.03
CA GLY A 66 -4.29 -17.10 -12.64
C GLY A 66 -5.22 -17.67 -11.56
N VAL A 67 -5.53 -18.96 -11.61
CA VAL A 67 -6.29 -19.66 -10.57
C VAL A 67 -5.47 -19.73 -9.27
N ALA A 68 -4.21 -20.16 -9.36
CA ALA A 68 -3.31 -20.24 -8.21
C ALA A 68 -3.13 -18.86 -7.53
N LEU A 69 -2.85 -17.81 -8.33
CA LEU A 69 -2.70 -16.45 -7.85
C LEU A 69 -4.02 -15.87 -7.30
N GLY A 70 -5.14 -16.24 -7.88
CA GLY A 70 -6.49 -15.83 -7.45
C GLY A 70 -6.83 -16.29 -6.03
N GLY A 71 -6.26 -17.42 -5.58
CA GLY A 71 -6.41 -17.93 -4.21
C GLY A 71 -5.66 -17.16 -3.14
N ILE A 72 -4.68 -16.33 -3.49
CA ILE A 72 -3.92 -15.53 -2.51
C ILE A 72 -4.72 -14.29 -2.14
N GLU A 73 -5.00 -14.12 -0.87
CA GLU A 73 -5.70 -12.93 -0.37
C GLU A 73 -4.83 -11.68 -0.47
N THR A 74 -5.45 -10.55 -0.80
CA THR A 74 -4.81 -9.24 -0.89
C THR A 74 -5.65 -8.21 -0.15
N PRO A 75 -5.03 -7.24 0.56
CA PRO A 75 -5.77 -6.15 1.16
C PRO A 75 -6.60 -5.39 0.10
N SER A 76 -7.82 -5.01 0.46
CA SER A 76 -8.77 -4.41 -0.48
C SER A 76 -8.43 -2.96 -0.88
N ASP A 77 -7.60 -2.29 -0.08
CA ASP A 77 -7.24 -0.87 -0.24
C ASP A 77 -5.84 -0.65 -0.85
N MET A 78 -5.34 -1.65 -1.59
CA MET A 78 -3.99 -1.63 -2.18
C MET A 78 -3.91 -0.91 -3.54
N ALA A 79 -5.04 -0.59 -4.18
CA ALA A 79 -5.00 0.11 -5.46
C ALA A 79 -4.12 1.38 -5.40
N PRO A 80 -3.28 1.65 -6.41
CA PRO A 80 -3.18 0.99 -7.72
C PRO A 80 -2.25 -0.25 -7.75
N TRP A 81 -1.75 -0.72 -6.60
CA TRP A 81 -0.88 -1.89 -6.55
C TRP A 81 -1.66 -3.17 -6.85
N ARG A 82 -1.04 -4.06 -7.58
CA ARG A 82 -1.61 -5.36 -7.93
C ARG A 82 -0.65 -6.48 -7.56
N LEU A 83 -1.19 -7.59 -7.07
CA LEU A 83 -0.43 -8.82 -6.91
C LEU A 83 -0.20 -9.44 -8.29
N GLY A 84 0.98 -9.97 -8.54
CA GLY A 84 1.32 -10.65 -9.76
C GLY A 84 2.30 -11.80 -9.53
N VAL A 85 2.42 -12.66 -10.52
CA VAL A 85 3.41 -13.75 -10.54
C VAL A 85 4.40 -13.53 -11.66
N VAL A 86 5.67 -13.74 -11.39
CA VAL A 86 6.73 -13.67 -12.41
C VAL A 86 6.60 -14.87 -13.34
N LEU A 87 6.29 -14.60 -14.61
CA LEU A 87 6.19 -15.59 -15.68
C LEU A 87 7.51 -15.78 -16.40
N GLU A 88 8.27 -14.67 -16.56
CA GLU A 88 9.58 -14.67 -17.15
C GLU A 88 10.51 -13.69 -16.40
N ALA A 89 11.74 -14.09 -16.17
CA ALA A 89 12.80 -13.26 -15.60
C ALA A 89 13.96 -13.17 -16.58
N GLN A 90 13.90 -12.20 -17.49
CA GLN A 90 14.92 -11.96 -18.51
C GLN A 90 16.04 -11.06 -17.94
N LYS A 91 17.07 -10.78 -18.74
CA LYS A 91 18.17 -9.92 -18.30
C LYS A 91 17.71 -8.49 -17.99
N THR A 92 16.85 -7.92 -18.82
CA THR A 92 16.48 -6.49 -18.80
C THR A 92 15.06 -6.22 -18.31
N LYS A 93 14.21 -7.25 -18.22
CA LYS A 93 12.81 -7.12 -17.79
C LYS A 93 12.27 -8.41 -17.19
N ALA A 94 11.23 -8.29 -16.36
CA ALA A 94 10.34 -9.37 -15.96
C ALA A 94 9.01 -9.26 -16.71
N VAL A 95 8.42 -10.40 -17.05
CA VAL A 95 7.01 -10.50 -17.44
C VAL A 95 6.22 -10.97 -16.23
N VAL A 96 5.23 -10.22 -15.81
CA VAL A 96 4.46 -10.45 -14.59
C VAL A 96 2.99 -10.63 -14.94
N GLY A 97 2.45 -11.82 -14.70
CA GLY A 97 1.02 -12.10 -14.81
C GLY A 97 0.27 -11.49 -13.63
N LEU A 98 -0.71 -10.64 -13.89
CA LEU A 98 -1.46 -9.94 -12.84
C LEU A 98 -2.60 -10.79 -12.29
N LYS A 99 -2.83 -10.70 -10.98
CA LYS A 99 -3.94 -11.39 -10.31
C LYS A 99 -5.26 -11.05 -11.00
N PRO A 100 -6.03 -12.07 -11.48
CA PRO A 100 -7.32 -11.85 -12.09
C PRO A 100 -8.31 -11.20 -11.13
N SER A 101 -9.18 -10.34 -11.65
CA SER A 101 -10.27 -9.77 -10.87
C SER A 101 -11.33 -10.85 -10.53
N ARG A 102 -12.09 -10.61 -9.45
CA ARG A 102 -13.29 -11.40 -9.16
C ARG A 102 -14.50 -10.76 -9.81
N LEU A 103 -15.30 -11.58 -10.48
CA LEU A 103 -16.57 -11.18 -11.06
C LEU A 103 -17.64 -11.07 -9.97
N GLN A 104 -18.79 -10.47 -10.29
CA GLN A 104 -19.90 -10.30 -9.34
C GLN A 104 -20.45 -11.65 -8.78
N ASN A 105 -20.34 -12.72 -9.55
CA ASN A 105 -20.72 -14.07 -9.13
C ASN A 105 -19.65 -14.78 -8.25
N GLY A 106 -18.56 -14.08 -7.89
CA GLY A 106 -17.47 -14.61 -7.09
C GLY A 106 -16.42 -15.42 -7.85
N SER A 107 -16.65 -15.76 -9.13
CA SER A 107 -15.67 -16.47 -9.95
C SER A 107 -14.50 -15.55 -10.34
N LEU A 108 -13.36 -16.15 -10.70
CA LEU A 108 -12.24 -15.41 -11.26
C LEU A 108 -12.49 -15.10 -12.74
N ALA A 109 -12.08 -13.91 -13.18
CA ALA A 109 -12.04 -13.60 -14.60
C ALA A 109 -11.12 -14.59 -15.32
N THR A 110 -11.51 -14.98 -16.52
CA THR A 110 -10.73 -15.92 -17.35
C THR A 110 -9.60 -15.24 -18.09
N GLU A 111 -9.68 -13.93 -18.25
CA GLU A 111 -8.65 -13.13 -18.89
C GLU A 111 -7.36 -13.15 -18.08
N ARG A 112 -6.23 -13.29 -18.76
CA ARG A 112 -4.89 -13.36 -18.18
C ARG A 112 -4.10 -12.14 -18.67
N GLU A 113 -4.11 -11.10 -17.84
CA GLU A 113 -3.34 -9.87 -18.08
C GLU A 113 -1.90 -10.06 -17.63
N ALA A 114 -0.94 -9.62 -18.44
CA ALA A 114 0.47 -9.57 -18.09
C ALA A 114 1.07 -8.21 -18.40
N VAL A 115 2.04 -7.81 -17.59
CA VAL A 115 2.74 -6.53 -17.71
C VAL A 115 4.25 -6.74 -17.71
N GLU A 116 4.98 -5.80 -18.30
CA GLU A 116 6.43 -5.80 -18.27
C GLU A 116 6.95 -4.86 -17.18
N VAL A 117 7.91 -5.35 -16.40
CA VAL A 117 8.60 -4.55 -15.40
C VAL A 117 10.08 -4.49 -15.79
N ALA A 118 10.54 -3.32 -16.17
CA ALA A 118 11.92 -3.11 -16.61
C ALA A 118 12.91 -3.25 -15.45
N TYR A 119 14.15 -3.66 -15.73
CA TYR A 119 15.20 -3.80 -14.72
C TYR A 119 15.38 -2.52 -13.88
N ASP A 120 15.28 -1.34 -14.51
CA ASP A 120 15.41 -0.06 -13.80
C ASP A 120 14.39 0.13 -12.69
N GLU A 121 13.20 -0.48 -12.81
CA GLU A 121 12.12 -0.42 -11.83
C GLU A 121 12.22 -1.57 -10.79
N ILE A 122 13.19 -2.47 -10.95
CA ILE A 122 13.47 -3.61 -10.06
C ILE A 122 14.81 -3.44 -9.32
N LYS A 123 15.76 -2.71 -9.90
CA LYS A 123 17.17 -2.63 -9.44
C LYS A 123 17.35 -2.16 -7.98
N TRP A 124 16.38 -1.46 -7.40
CA TRP A 124 16.41 -1.09 -5.98
C TRP A 124 16.39 -2.31 -5.05
N ALA A 125 15.82 -3.44 -5.53
CA ALA A 125 15.71 -4.70 -4.81
C ALA A 125 17.02 -5.53 -4.79
N ARG A 126 18.11 -5.00 -5.35
CA ARG A 126 19.42 -5.67 -5.33
C ARG A 126 19.95 -5.82 -3.91
N SER A 127 20.49 -6.98 -3.61
CA SER A 127 21.24 -7.17 -2.38
C SER A 127 22.53 -6.33 -2.39
N SER A 128 22.77 -5.56 -1.35
CA SER A 128 24.00 -4.78 -1.19
C SER A 128 25.26 -5.66 -1.12
N SER A 129 25.11 -6.93 -0.75
CA SER A 129 26.22 -7.92 -0.67
C SER A 129 26.56 -8.55 -2.02
N LYS A 130 25.68 -8.42 -3.04
CA LYS A 130 25.88 -8.97 -4.38
C LYS A 130 26.03 -7.83 -5.39
N LYS A 131 27.24 -7.25 -5.48
CA LYS A 131 27.55 -6.15 -6.42
C LYS A 131 27.35 -6.49 -7.90
N ASP A 132 27.28 -7.78 -8.25
CA ASP A 132 27.22 -8.27 -9.63
C ASP A 132 25.80 -8.54 -10.16
N ASN A 133 24.76 -8.28 -9.37
CA ASN A 133 23.37 -8.42 -9.84
C ASN A 133 23.08 -7.39 -10.94
N LYS A 134 23.20 -7.82 -12.19
CA LYS A 134 23.02 -6.98 -13.39
C LYS A 134 21.80 -7.38 -14.21
N SER A 135 21.01 -8.34 -13.72
CA SER A 135 19.83 -8.85 -14.41
C SER A 135 18.65 -9.00 -13.46
N VAL A 136 17.45 -9.04 -14.03
CA VAL A 136 16.23 -9.33 -13.27
C VAL A 136 16.29 -10.72 -12.64
N GLY A 137 16.83 -11.71 -13.36
CA GLY A 137 16.96 -13.08 -12.87
C GLY A 137 17.87 -13.25 -11.64
N ASP A 138 18.69 -12.24 -11.32
CA ASP A 138 19.47 -12.21 -10.08
C ASP A 138 18.63 -11.79 -8.86
N ILE A 139 17.44 -11.23 -9.08
CA ILE A 139 16.57 -10.66 -8.06
C ILE A 139 15.26 -11.43 -7.94
N LEU A 140 14.65 -11.78 -9.08
CA LEU A 140 13.36 -12.45 -9.18
C LEU A 140 13.50 -13.76 -9.96
N ALA A 141 12.73 -14.76 -9.56
CA ALA A 141 12.64 -16.04 -10.25
C ALA A 141 11.21 -16.28 -10.77
N VAL A 142 11.08 -17.13 -11.79
CA VAL A 142 9.77 -17.58 -12.28
C VAL A 142 8.99 -18.25 -11.13
N GLY A 143 7.71 -17.91 -11.01
CA GLY A 143 6.84 -18.34 -9.92
C GLY A 143 6.86 -17.45 -8.68
N ASP A 144 7.75 -16.46 -8.59
CA ASP A 144 7.72 -15.50 -7.49
C ASP A 144 6.45 -14.65 -7.56
N VAL A 145 5.74 -14.58 -6.44
CA VAL A 145 4.55 -13.74 -6.27
C VAL A 145 4.99 -12.42 -5.66
N ILE A 146 4.72 -11.33 -6.38
CA ILE A 146 5.20 -9.98 -6.03
C ILE A 146 4.08 -8.95 -6.15
N TYR A 147 4.24 -7.81 -5.50
CA TYR A 147 3.42 -6.63 -5.79
C TYR A 147 4.08 -5.80 -6.89
N VAL A 148 3.24 -5.32 -7.80
CA VAL A 148 3.63 -4.37 -8.85
C VAL A 148 2.63 -3.21 -8.89
N ALA A 149 3.09 -2.04 -9.33
CA ALA A 149 2.23 -0.88 -9.52
C ALA A 149 2.57 -0.18 -10.85
N PRO A 150 1.57 0.42 -11.51
CA PRO A 150 1.85 1.30 -12.65
C PRO A 150 2.62 2.52 -12.14
N LYS A 151 3.61 2.96 -12.89
CA LYS A 151 4.40 4.17 -12.58
C LYS A 151 3.54 5.42 -12.65
N ASP A 152 2.61 5.44 -13.58
CA ASP A 152 1.54 6.43 -13.67
C ASP A 152 0.19 5.72 -13.51
N PRO A 153 -0.54 5.95 -12.41
CA PRO A 153 -1.84 5.34 -12.18
C PRO A 153 -2.89 5.67 -13.24
N ALA A 154 -2.72 6.77 -13.97
CA ALA A 154 -3.60 7.16 -15.08
C ALA A 154 -3.28 6.43 -16.38
N ASN A 155 -2.11 5.79 -16.49
CA ASN A 155 -1.65 5.09 -17.69
C ASN A 155 -1.25 3.64 -17.38
N LEU A 156 -2.23 2.76 -17.34
CA LEU A 156 -2.02 1.32 -17.05
C LEU A 156 -1.25 0.58 -18.16
N SER A 157 -1.19 1.15 -19.38
CA SER A 157 -0.38 0.61 -20.48
C SER A 157 1.08 1.07 -20.43
N GLY A 158 1.42 1.92 -19.46
CA GLY A 158 2.76 2.46 -19.27
C GLY A 158 3.69 1.53 -18.51
N ALA A 159 4.76 2.11 -17.99
CA ALA A 159 5.76 1.39 -17.20
C ALA A 159 5.19 0.92 -15.86
N TRP A 160 5.56 -0.29 -15.46
CA TRP A 160 5.25 -0.88 -14.16
C TRP A 160 6.53 -1.00 -13.31
N MET A 161 6.36 -0.95 -11.99
CA MET A 161 7.46 -1.03 -11.04
C MET A 161 7.22 -2.11 -9.99
N LEU A 162 8.32 -2.71 -9.49
CA LEU A 162 8.29 -3.62 -8.37
C LEU A 162 7.97 -2.86 -7.07
N MET A 163 7.03 -3.41 -6.31
CA MET A 163 6.62 -2.85 -5.02
C MET A 163 6.84 -3.85 -3.90
N GLN A 164 7.02 -3.33 -2.68
CA GLN A 164 7.10 -4.09 -1.45
C GLN A 164 6.25 -3.41 -0.39
N ILE A 165 5.38 -4.17 0.29
CA ILE A 165 4.60 -3.63 1.40
C ILE A 165 5.57 -3.21 2.51
N PRO A 166 5.53 -1.94 2.97
CA PRO A 166 6.45 -1.49 4.00
C PRO A 166 6.16 -2.16 5.35
N GLU A 167 7.22 -2.59 6.03
CA GLU A 167 7.13 -3.06 7.43
C GLU A 167 7.08 -1.91 8.43
N VAL A 168 7.57 -0.75 8.00
CA VAL A 168 7.52 0.46 8.84
C VAL A 168 6.12 1.06 8.85
N GLY A 169 5.72 1.56 10.00
CA GLY A 169 4.45 2.26 10.15
C GLY A 169 4.66 3.75 10.39
N GLY A 170 3.69 4.54 9.99
CA GLY A 170 3.68 6.00 10.20
C GLY A 170 2.26 6.53 10.26
N GLY A 171 2.12 7.79 10.61
CA GLY A 171 0.87 8.54 10.56
C GLY A 171 1.12 9.96 10.07
N LEU A 172 0.09 10.59 9.53
CA LEU A 172 0.11 11.97 9.05
C LEU A 172 -1.15 12.69 9.53
N VAL A 173 -0.98 13.92 9.99
CA VAL A 173 -2.08 14.83 10.30
C VAL A 173 -1.80 16.16 9.59
N ALA A 174 -2.78 16.67 8.85
CA ALA A 174 -2.77 18.04 8.33
C ALA A 174 -3.81 18.86 9.08
N MET A 175 -3.38 19.98 9.63
CA MET A 175 -4.19 20.85 10.48
C MET A 175 -4.08 22.29 10.01
N ASP A 176 -5.20 23.01 10.05
CA ASP A 176 -5.22 24.45 9.86
C ASP A 176 -4.60 25.13 11.11
N PRO A 177 -3.49 25.88 10.96
CA PRO A 177 -2.79 26.46 12.10
C PRO A 177 -3.58 27.58 12.80
N ASN A 178 -4.54 28.20 12.13
CA ASN A 178 -5.32 29.30 12.69
C ASN A 178 -6.56 28.84 13.45
N THR A 179 -7.16 27.74 12.99
CA THR A 179 -8.43 27.26 13.56
C THR A 179 -8.30 25.96 14.35
N GLY A 180 -7.16 25.25 14.21
CA GLY A 180 -6.94 23.92 14.78
C GLY A 180 -7.76 22.82 14.12
N ARG A 181 -8.46 23.08 13.02
CA ARG A 181 -9.27 22.09 12.31
C ARG A 181 -8.40 21.05 11.65
N VAL A 182 -8.70 19.77 11.88
CA VAL A 182 -8.03 18.67 11.18
C VAL A 182 -8.61 18.54 9.78
N LEU A 183 -7.75 18.71 8.77
CA LEU A 183 -8.12 18.69 7.35
C LEU A 183 -7.81 17.34 6.70
N ALA A 184 -6.80 16.62 7.21
CA ALA A 184 -6.51 15.25 6.81
C ALA A 184 -5.89 14.48 7.97
N VAL A 185 -6.20 13.18 8.06
CA VAL A 185 -5.60 12.26 9.01
C VAL A 185 -5.41 10.90 8.36
N VAL A 186 -4.18 10.37 8.41
CA VAL A 186 -3.82 9.06 7.84
C VAL A 186 -3.05 8.27 8.88
N GLY A 187 -3.62 7.19 9.37
CA GLY A 187 -3.08 6.40 10.48
C GLY A 187 -2.13 5.28 10.10
N GLY A 188 -1.92 5.02 8.80
CA GLY A 188 -1.05 3.93 8.35
C GLY A 188 -1.06 3.72 6.85
N PHE A 189 -0.32 2.71 6.42
CA PHE A 189 -0.18 2.33 5.01
C PHE A 189 -1.50 1.80 4.42
N SER A 190 -2.13 0.84 5.10
CA SER A 190 -3.36 0.17 4.67
C SER A 190 -4.27 -0.06 5.88
N PHE A 191 -5.53 0.37 5.76
CA PHE A 191 -6.56 0.12 6.76
C PHE A 191 -6.97 -1.35 6.81
N ALA A 192 -7.01 -2.01 5.65
CA ALA A 192 -7.34 -3.43 5.55
C ALA A 192 -6.31 -4.31 6.27
N MET A 193 -5.04 -3.90 6.32
CA MET A 193 -3.97 -4.61 7.04
C MET A 193 -3.94 -4.26 8.54
N SER A 194 -4.23 -3.02 8.89
CA SER A 194 -4.19 -2.56 10.28
C SER A 194 -5.10 -1.37 10.50
N GLN A 195 -6.09 -1.54 11.38
CA GLN A 195 -7.01 -0.49 11.81
C GLN A 195 -6.43 0.41 12.90
N PHE A 196 -5.19 0.14 13.33
CA PHE A 196 -4.52 0.96 14.34
C PHE A 196 -4.08 2.29 13.74
N ASP A 197 -4.71 3.37 14.16
CA ASP A 197 -4.38 4.73 13.74
C ASP A 197 -3.17 5.26 14.49
N ARG A 198 -2.03 5.29 13.80
CA ARG A 198 -0.76 5.74 14.39
C ARG A 198 -0.70 7.25 14.61
N ALA A 199 -1.54 8.01 13.93
CA ALA A 199 -1.61 9.45 14.11
C ALA A 199 -2.32 9.83 15.43
N ILE A 200 -3.31 9.03 15.87
CA ILE A 200 -4.18 9.35 16.99
C ILE A 200 -4.00 8.39 18.17
N GLN A 201 -3.83 7.08 17.90
CA GLN A 201 -3.78 6.06 18.96
C GLN A 201 -2.37 5.74 19.47
N ALA A 202 -1.32 6.02 18.64
CA ALA A 202 0.04 5.71 19.05
C ALA A 202 0.50 6.65 20.18
N ARG A 203 0.76 6.06 21.34
CA ARG A 203 1.35 6.79 22.48
C ARG A 203 2.88 6.75 22.34
N ARG A 204 3.43 7.77 21.71
CA ARG A 204 4.87 7.91 21.51
C ARG A 204 5.45 9.00 22.39
N GLN A 205 6.73 8.87 22.73
CA GLN A 205 7.48 9.92 23.42
C GLN A 205 7.58 11.15 22.48
N PRO A 206 7.15 12.35 22.92
CA PRO A 206 7.08 13.52 22.05
C PRO A 206 8.47 14.02 21.60
N GLY A 207 9.50 13.75 22.41
CA GLY A 207 10.86 14.19 22.09
C GLY A 207 10.92 15.70 21.85
N SER A 208 11.63 16.09 20.77
CA SER A 208 11.81 17.50 20.41
C SER A 208 10.52 18.22 19.97
N SER A 209 9.46 17.50 19.65
CA SER A 209 8.14 18.09 19.34
C SER A 209 7.53 18.81 20.54
N PHE A 210 8.01 18.55 21.76
CA PHE A 210 7.57 19.23 22.97
C PHE A 210 8.21 20.62 23.19
N LYS A 211 9.30 20.94 22.47
CA LYS A 211 10.04 22.19 22.63
C LYS A 211 9.18 23.45 22.46
N PRO A 212 8.27 23.57 21.48
CA PRO A 212 7.42 24.76 21.36
C PRO A 212 6.61 25.04 22.64
N LEU A 213 6.18 23.98 23.34
CA LEU A 213 5.42 24.14 24.60
C LEU A 213 6.30 24.53 25.79
N VAL A 214 7.62 24.28 25.69
CA VAL A 214 8.60 24.68 26.73
C VAL A 214 9.06 26.13 26.55
N TYR A 215 9.09 26.63 25.29
CA TYR A 215 9.59 27.94 24.96
C TYR A 215 8.49 29.02 24.79
N ALA A 216 7.21 28.61 24.80
CA ALA A 216 6.04 29.49 24.80
C ALA A 216 5.71 29.98 26.22
#